data_e235e444d8967e03f6a13619a67bc229
#
_entry.id   e235e444d8967e03f6a13619a67bc229
#
_cell.length_a   1.000
_cell.length_b   1.000
_cell.length_c   1.000
_cell.angle_alpha   90.00
_cell.angle_beta   90.00
_cell.angle_gamma   90.00
#
_symmetry.space_group_name_H-M   'P 1'
#
loop_
_entity.id
_entity.type
_entity.pdbx_description
1 polymer ?
#
loop_
_entity_poly.entity_id
_entity_poly.type
_entity_poly.pdbx_seq_one_letter_code
_entity_poly.pdbx_strand_id
1 'polypeptide(L)'
;AQQVIQYGVPIARIEMLNADQMGISINYSKLKDIEAVPTLFFEFHGSESSNKENIKIVEEISKDNNGSSFKWAKDLEERNKIWKARWDVYYSVKALINNGRVYSTDVCVPISKITECVKFAEEQAKKFGVRAPMVGHMGDGNFHVILPFDPKNKESYKKIRAFNDTLIKKSLELNGTITGEHGVG
;
A
#
# COMPACT_ATOMS: atom_id res chain seq x y z
N ALA A 1 7.63 0.36 -8.87
CA ALA A 1 7.13 1.74 -8.90
C ALA A 1 8.21 2.72 -9.35
N GLN A 2 9.33 2.89 -8.62
CA GLN A 2 10.38 3.87 -8.92
C GLN A 2 10.88 3.82 -10.37
N GLN A 3 11.24 2.64 -10.88
CA GLN A 3 11.70 2.48 -12.26
C GLN A 3 10.65 2.89 -13.29
N VAL A 4 9.38 2.56 -13.08
CA VAL A 4 8.30 2.94 -13.99
C VAL A 4 8.21 4.47 -14.12
N ILE A 5 8.36 5.20 -13.01
CA ILE A 5 8.41 6.66 -13.01
C ILE A 5 9.69 7.18 -13.72
N GLN A 6 10.84 6.57 -13.42
CA GLN A 6 12.12 6.95 -14.04
C GLN A 6 12.13 6.75 -15.56
N TYR A 7 11.44 5.74 -16.08
CA TYR A 7 11.27 5.52 -17.51
C TYR A 7 10.29 6.50 -18.16
N GLY A 8 9.67 7.39 -17.36
CA GLY A 8 8.74 8.38 -17.89
C GLY A 8 7.41 7.81 -18.39
N VAL A 9 7.01 6.63 -17.90
CA VAL A 9 5.72 6.05 -18.27
C VAL A 9 4.60 6.92 -17.72
N PRO A 10 3.67 7.41 -18.55
CA PRO A 10 2.57 8.25 -18.10
C PRO A 10 1.54 7.43 -17.30
N ILE A 11 1.59 7.56 -15.99
CA ILE A 11 0.76 6.80 -15.06
C ILE A 11 -0.20 7.74 -14.35
N ALA A 12 -1.48 7.36 -14.26
CA ALA A 12 -2.48 8.11 -13.51
C ALA A 12 -2.35 7.85 -12.00
N ARG A 13 -2.05 6.61 -11.59
CA ARG A 13 -1.74 6.27 -10.19
C ARG A 13 -0.98 4.95 -10.07
N ILE A 14 -0.22 4.84 -8.99
CA ILE A 14 0.43 3.60 -8.55
C ILE A 14 0.08 3.37 -7.09
N GLU A 15 -0.66 2.30 -6.82
CA GLU A 15 -1.04 1.89 -5.47
C GLU A 15 -0.31 0.61 -5.07
N MET A 16 -0.08 0.44 -3.77
CA MET A 16 0.55 -0.75 -3.22
C MET A 16 -0.26 -1.31 -2.06
N LEU A 17 -0.38 -2.63 -2.03
CA LEU A 17 -0.75 -3.38 -0.84
C LEU A 17 0.37 -4.36 -0.49
N ASN A 18 0.80 -4.41 0.77
CA ASN A 18 1.73 -5.46 1.20
C ASN A 18 1.02 -6.82 1.30
N ALA A 19 1.78 -7.90 1.49
CA ALA A 19 1.22 -9.26 1.52
C ALA A 19 0.14 -9.43 2.61
N ASP A 20 0.34 -8.85 3.80
CA ASP A 20 -0.64 -8.92 4.89
C ASP A 20 -1.95 -8.23 4.52
N GLN A 21 -1.88 -7.02 3.96
CA GLN A 21 -3.07 -6.30 3.49
C GLN A 21 -3.78 -7.03 2.35
N MET A 22 -3.03 -7.59 1.39
CA MET A 22 -3.62 -8.40 0.32
C MET A 22 -4.39 -9.59 0.88
N GLY A 23 -3.81 -10.34 1.81
CA GLY A 23 -4.48 -11.47 2.46
C GLY A 23 -5.77 -11.06 3.20
N ILE A 24 -5.74 -9.94 3.91
CA ILE A 24 -6.91 -9.37 4.60
C ILE A 24 -8.00 -9.00 3.59
N SER A 25 -7.63 -8.26 2.53
CA SER A 25 -8.58 -7.82 1.50
C SER A 25 -9.20 -8.99 0.74
N ILE A 26 -8.40 -10.00 0.36
CA ILE A 26 -8.87 -11.22 -0.30
C ILE A 26 -9.92 -11.93 0.54
N ASN A 27 -9.64 -12.14 1.83
CA ASN A 27 -10.54 -12.82 2.74
C ASN A 27 -11.84 -12.03 2.97
N TYR A 28 -11.74 -10.71 3.17
CA TYR A 28 -12.88 -9.84 3.41
C TYR A 28 -13.80 -9.74 2.18
N SER A 29 -13.21 -9.48 1.02
CA SER A 29 -13.95 -9.26 -0.23
C SER A 29 -14.23 -10.57 -1.01
N LYS A 30 -13.80 -11.72 -0.45
CA LYS A 30 -13.97 -13.07 -1.05
C LYS A 30 -13.45 -13.13 -2.50
N LEU A 31 -12.30 -12.50 -2.72
CA LEU A 31 -11.66 -12.48 -4.04
C LEU A 31 -11.08 -13.85 -4.36
N LYS A 32 -11.30 -14.29 -5.60
CA LYS A 32 -10.78 -15.56 -6.12
C LYS A 32 -9.64 -15.29 -7.10
N ASP A 33 -8.75 -16.26 -7.23
CA ASP A 33 -7.65 -16.24 -8.22
C ASP A 33 -6.66 -15.06 -8.05
N ILE A 34 -6.52 -14.58 -6.80
CA ILE A 34 -5.56 -13.54 -6.40
C ILE A 34 -4.73 -14.06 -5.22
N GLU A 35 -3.42 -13.93 -5.32
CA GLU A 35 -2.48 -14.38 -4.29
C GLU A 35 -2.24 -13.28 -3.25
N ALA A 36 -1.97 -13.71 -2.00
CA ALA A 36 -1.62 -12.80 -0.89
C ALA A 36 -0.12 -12.46 -0.92
N VAL A 37 0.31 -11.77 -1.95
CA VAL A 37 1.68 -11.27 -2.15
C VAL A 37 1.71 -9.75 -2.22
N PRO A 38 2.86 -9.09 -1.98
CA PRO A 38 2.96 -7.65 -2.19
C PRO A 38 2.56 -7.30 -3.62
N THR A 39 1.56 -6.44 -3.79
CA THR A 39 0.93 -6.17 -5.08
C THR A 39 0.96 -4.68 -5.40
N LEU A 40 1.34 -4.33 -6.62
CA LEU A 40 1.21 -2.98 -7.18
C LEU A 40 0.02 -2.94 -8.15
N PHE A 41 -0.76 -1.88 -8.04
CA PHE A 41 -1.87 -1.57 -8.93
C PHE A 41 -1.52 -0.33 -9.73
N PHE A 42 -1.61 -0.43 -11.04
CA PHE A 42 -1.35 0.68 -11.96
C PHE A 42 -2.63 1.09 -12.67
N GLU A 43 -2.81 2.38 -12.85
CA GLU A 43 -3.86 2.92 -13.70
C GLU A 43 -3.26 3.85 -14.75
N PHE A 44 -3.66 3.66 -16.01
CA PHE A 44 -3.22 4.44 -17.14
C PHE A 44 -4.41 5.18 -17.74
N HIS A 45 -4.18 6.43 -18.15
CA HIS A 45 -5.13 7.22 -18.92
C HIS A 45 -4.53 7.56 -20.27
N GLY A 46 -5.31 7.39 -21.35
CA GLY A 46 -4.83 7.65 -22.71
C GLY A 46 -5.61 6.89 -23.75
N SER A 47 -5.08 6.90 -24.99
CA SER A 47 -5.62 6.09 -26.08
C SER A 47 -5.36 4.60 -25.83
N GLU A 48 -6.14 3.75 -26.49
CA GLU A 48 -5.95 2.29 -26.39
C GLU A 48 -4.53 1.86 -26.82
N SER A 49 -3.98 2.46 -27.88
CA SER A 49 -2.62 2.18 -28.33
C SER A 49 -1.57 2.57 -27.31
N SER A 50 -1.66 3.79 -26.75
CA SER A 50 -0.75 4.28 -25.71
C SER A 50 -0.80 3.41 -24.46
N ASN A 51 -2.01 3.02 -24.02
CA ASN A 51 -2.16 2.16 -22.85
C ASN A 51 -1.56 0.77 -23.08
N LYS A 52 -1.69 0.18 -24.28
CA LYS A 52 -1.04 -1.09 -24.62
C LYS A 52 0.48 -1.02 -24.58
N GLU A 53 1.06 0.08 -25.03
CA GLU A 53 2.51 0.31 -24.97
C GLU A 53 2.98 0.45 -23.52
N ASN A 54 2.30 1.28 -22.73
CA ASN A 54 2.61 1.49 -21.32
C ASN A 54 2.52 0.18 -20.51
N ILE A 55 1.50 -0.64 -20.76
CA ILE A 55 1.33 -1.96 -20.11
C ILE A 55 2.52 -2.86 -20.41
N LYS A 56 3.00 -2.92 -21.67
CA LYS A 56 4.17 -3.73 -22.03
C LYS A 56 5.43 -3.27 -21.29
N ILE A 57 5.69 -1.97 -21.24
CA ILE A 57 6.85 -1.42 -20.53
C ILE A 57 6.79 -1.80 -19.05
N VAL A 58 5.62 -1.65 -18.41
CA VAL A 58 5.47 -1.98 -16.98
C VAL A 58 5.58 -3.50 -16.77
N GLU A 59 5.09 -4.33 -17.68
CA GLU A 59 5.24 -5.78 -17.61
C GLU A 59 6.71 -6.19 -17.71
N GLU A 60 7.50 -5.60 -18.61
CA GLU A 60 8.94 -5.84 -18.74
C GLU A 60 9.68 -5.43 -17.46
N ILE A 61 9.43 -4.21 -16.96
CA ILE A 61 10.00 -3.74 -15.68
C ILE A 61 9.61 -4.68 -14.52
N SER A 62 8.39 -5.19 -14.50
CA SER A 62 7.95 -6.14 -13.50
C SER A 62 8.74 -7.45 -13.56
N LYS A 63 8.93 -8.01 -14.76
CA LYS A 63 9.74 -9.24 -14.98
C LYS A 63 11.18 -9.06 -14.52
N ASP A 64 11.80 -7.92 -14.86
CA ASP A 64 13.18 -7.59 -14.47
C ASP A 64 13.35 -7.46 -12.95
N ASN A 65 12.26 -7.21 -12.24
CA ASN A 65 12.22 -7.14 -10.76
C ASN A 65 11.58 -8.38 -10.11
N ASN A 66 11.58 -9.52 -10.80
CA ASN A 66 11.00 -10.78 -10.33
C ASN A 66 9.49 -10.69 -9.97
N GLY A 67 8.78 -9.81 -10.64
CA GLY A 67 7.33 -9.72 -10.53
C GLY A 67 6.65 -10.94 -11.14
N SER A 68 5.58 -11.39 -10.52
CA SER A 68 4.77 -12.52 -10.97
C SER A 68 3.32 -12.10 -11.22
N SER A 69 2.56 -12.96 -11.88
CA SER A 69 1.10 -12.82 -12.01
C SER A 69 0.63 -11.47 -12.57
N PHE A 70 1.37 -10.90 -13.54
CA PHE A 70 0.97 -9.66 -14.18
C PHE A 70 -0.38 -9.82 -14.90
N LYS A 71 -1.35 -8.97 -14.54
CA LYS A 71 -2.71 -8.99 -15.09
C LYS A 71 -3.15 -7.56 -15.40
N TRP A 72 -3.95 -7.39 -16.43
CA TRP A 72 -4.59 -6.09 -16.74
C TRP A 72 -6.08 -6.29 -17.00
N ALA A 73 -6.87 -5.28 -16.68
CA ALA A 73 -8.31 -5.27 -16.95
C ALA A 73 -8.58 -4.94 -18.42
N LYS A 74 -9.46 -5.70 -19.05
CA LYS A 74 -9.90 -5.48 -20.45
C LYS A 74 -11.14 -4.60 -20.52
N ASP A 75 -11.90 -4.54 -19.44
CA ASP A 75 -13.13 -3.78 -19.32
C ASP A 75 -13.31 -3.22 -17.91
N LEU A 76 -14.40 -2.47 -17.72
CA LEU A 76 -14.71 -1.81 -16.45
C LEU A 76 -15.02 -2.81 -15.32
N GLU A 77 -15.61 -3.96 -15.63
CA GLU A 77 -15.95 -4.97 -14.64
C GLU A 77 -14.68 -5.64 -14.07
N GLU A 78 -13.77 -6.06 -14.96
CA GLU A 78 -12.46 -6.59 -14.57
C GLU A 78 -11.65 -5.55 -13.77
N ARG A 79 -11.66 -4.27 -14.21
CA ARG A 79 -11.03 -3.18 -13.47
C ARG A 79 -11.58 -3.07 -12.05
N ASN A 80 -12.89 -3.02 -11.89
CA ASN A 80 -13.53 -2.89 -10.59
C ASN A 80 -13.22 -4.11 -9.69
N LYS A 81 -13.14 -5.31 -10.25
CA LYS A 81 -12.75 -6.52 -9.54
C LYS A 81 -11.31 -6.43 -9.03
N ILE A 82 -10.37 -5.98 -9.85
CA ILE A 82 -8.97 -5.79 -9.47
C ILE A 82 -8.85 -4.73 -8.35
N TRP A 83 -9.54 -3.58 -8.52
CA TRP A 83 -9.47 -2.49 -7.57
C TRP A 83 -10.23 -2.73 -6.26
N LYS A 84 -11.11 -3.72 -6.21
CA LYS A 84 -11.89 -4.03 -5.01
C LYS A 84 -11.01 -4.33 -3.80
N ALA A 85 -9.89 -5.03 -3.99
CA ALA A 85 -8.93 -5.29 -2.92
C ALA A 85 -8.39 -3.99 -2.30
N ARG A 86 -8.16 -2.96 -3.13
CA ARG A 86 -7.66 -1.64 -2.70
C ARG A 86 -8.75 -0.80 -2.03
N TRP A 87 -9.98 -0.83 -2.54
CA TRP A 87 -11.09 -0.04 -1.99
C TRP A 87 -11.53 -0.53 -0.61
N ASP A 88 -11.48 -1.84 -0.39
CA ASP A 88 -11.94 -2.44 0.87
C ASP A 88 -10.89 -2.42 1.99
N VAL A 89 -9.71 -1.81 1.78
CA VAL A 89 -8.58 -1.82 2.73
C VAL A 89 -9.00 -1.46 4.14
N TYR A 90 -9.58 -0.28 4.34
CA TYR A 90 -9.97 0.20 5.67
C TYR A 90 -10.99 -0.72 6.35
N TYR A 91 -12.05 -1.08 5.64
CA TYR A 91 -13.12 -1.92 6.19
C TYR A 91 -12.65 -3.33 6.47
N SER A 92 -11.79 -3.88 5.62
CA SER A 92 -11.22 -5.21 5.79
C SER A 92 -10.37 -5.31 7.06
N VAL A 93 -9.54 -4.31 7.33
CA VAL A 93 -8.73 -4.25 8.57
C VAL A 93 -9.61 -4.00 9.80
N LYS A 94 -10.57 -3.10 9.69
CA LYS A 94 -11.52 -2.83 10.80
C LYS A 94 -12.29 -4.07 11.21
N ALA A 95 -12.62 -4.94 10.26
CA ALA A 95 -13.35 -6.19 10.51
C ALA A 95 -12.53 -7.28 11.23
N LEU A 96 -11.20 -7.12 11.36
CA LEU A 96 -10.34 -8.11 12.05
C LEU A 96 -10.61 -8.21 13.56
N ILE A 97 -11.10 -7.15 14.17
CA ILE A 97 -11.36 -7.10 15.61
C ILE A 97 -12.81 -6.66 15.83
N ASN A 98 -13.57 -7.50 16.51
CA ASN A 98 -14.95 -7.15 16.87
C ASN A 98 -14.97 -5.92 17.79
N ASN A 99 -15.72 -4.87 17.39
CA ASN A 99 -15.71 -3.55 18.04
C ASN A 99 -14.32 -2.87 18.10
N GLY A 100 -13.38 -3.33 17.27
CA GLY A 100 -12.05 -2.74 17.15
C GLY A 100 -12.05 -1.36 16.50
N ARG A 101 -10.93 -0.67 16.69
CA ARG A 101 -10.61 0.57 16.00
C ARG A 101 -9.40 0.39 15.10
N VAL A 102 -9.20 1.33 14.24
CA VAL A 102 -8.05 1.39 13.33
C VAL A 102 -7.30 2.68 13.58
N TYR A 103 -5.99 2.58 13.73
CA TYR A 103 -5.07 3.71 13.69
C TYR A 103 -4.34 3.68 12.36
N SER A 104 -4.46 4.74 11.57
CA SER A 104 -3.75 4.88 10.29
C SER A 104 -2.57 5.83 10.46
N THR A 105 -1.39 5.40 10.04
CA THR A 105 -0.24 6.32 9.86
C THR A 105 -0.39 7.08 8.55
N ASP A 106 0.36 8.16 8.38
CA ASP A 106 0.27 8.98 7.16
C ASP A 106 1.60 9.66 6.83
N VAL A 107 2.64 8.88 6.64
CA VAL A 107 3.95 9.43 6.27
C VAL A 107 4.12 9.55 4.76
N CYS A 108 4.81 10.61 4.33
CA CYS A 108 5.21 10.79 2.95
C CYS A 108 6.72 11.06 2.88
N VAL A 109 7.41 10.38 1.99
CA VAL A 109 8.86 10.51 1.78
C VAL A 109 9.16 10.71 0.30
N PRO A 110 10.32 11.26 -0.08
CA PRO A 110 10.72 11.30 -1.47
C PRO A 110 10.58 9.92 -2.12
N ILE A 111 10.07 9.85 -3.36
CA ILE A 111 9.81 8.59 -4.07
C ILE A 111 11.05 7.67 -4.09
N SER A 112 12.25 8.23 -4.19
CA SER A 112 13.51 7.49 -4.12
C SER A 112 13.75 6.80 -2.77
N LYS A 113 13.06 7.21 -1.71
CA LYS A 113 13.19 6.72 -0.34
C LYS A 113 12.04 5.82 0.12
N ILE A 114 11.00 5.69 -0.68
CA ILE A 114 9.80 4.97 -0.26
C ILE A 114 10.06 3.48 0.06
N THR A 115 10.89 2.81 -0.73
CA THR A 115 11.26 1.41 -0.49
C THR A 115 11.99 1.24 0.85
N GLU A 116 12.92 2.15 1.18
CA GLU A 116 13.64 2.16 2.45
C GLU A 116 12.66 2.36 3.61
N CYS A 117 11.74 3.32 3.50
CA CYS A 117 10.79 3.64 4.55
C CYS A 117 9.77 2.50 4.79
N VAL A 118 9.25 1.87 3.73
CA VAL A 118 8.33 0.72 3.83
C VAL A 118 9.01 -0.48 4.48
N LYS A 119 10.23 -0.84 4.07
CA LYS A 119 11.00 -1.92 4.70
C LYS A 119 11.26 -1.65 6.18
N PHE A 120 11.64 -0.42 6.51
CA PHE A 120 11.81 0.00 7.89
C PHE A 120 10.52 -0.18 8.71
N ALA A 121 9.37 0.22 8.16
CA ALA A 121 8.08 0.05 8.82
C ALA A 121 7.76 -1.44 9.08
N GLU A 122 8.02 -2.34 8.12
CA GLU A 122 7.83 -3.78 8.28
C GLU A 122 8.73 -4.37 9.39
N GLU A 123 9.99 -3.94 9.44
CA GLU A 123 10.94 -4.37 10.48
C GLU A 123 10.53 -3.88 11.87
N GLN A 124 10.13 -2.61 11.99
CA GLN A 124 9.69 -2.06 13.26
C GLN A 124 8.38 -2.70 13.73
N ALA A 125 7.43 -2.97 12.82
CA ALA A 125 6.20 -3.66 13.18
C ALA A 125 6.47 -5.02 13.86
N LYS A 126 7.44 -5.78 13.32
CA LYS A 126 7.89 -7.03 13.94
C LYS A 126 8.49 -6.82 15.33
N LYS A 127 9.35 -5.79 15.52
CA LYS A 127 9.97 -5.46 16.81
C LYS A 127 8.95 -5.04 17.85
N PHE A 128 7.94 -4.25 17.48
CA PHE A 128 6.87 -3.83 18.39
C PHE A 128 5.79 -4.89 18.60
N GLY A 129 5.83 -5.99 17.82
CA GLY A 129 4.80 -7.03 17.86
C GLY A 129 3.42 -6.50 17.46
N VAL A 130 3.35 -5.59 16.49
CA VAL A 130 2.12 -5.07 15.93
C VAL A 130 1.88 -5.64 14.53
N ARG A 131 0.63 -5.93 14.21
CA ARG A 131 0.24 -6.28 12.87
C ARG A 131 0.22 -5.02 12.00
N ALA A 132 0.83 -5.05 10.83
CA ALA A 132 1.07 -3.88 10.00
C ALA A 132 0.65 -4.09 8.53
N PRO A 133 -0.64 -4.27 8.25
CA PRO A 133 -1.11 -4.19 6.87
C PRO A 133 -0.85 -2.80 6.31
N MET A 134 -0.34 -2.73 5.08
CA MET A 134 0.10 -1.49 4.46
C MET A 134 -0.59 -1.25 3.13
N VAL A 135 -0.91 0.01 2.91
CA VAL A 135 -1.41 0.55 1.64
C VAL A 135 -0.67 1.84 1.32
N GLY A 136 -0.43 2.14 0.06
CA GLY A 136 0.28 3.38 -0.26
C GLY A 136 0.13 3.85 -1.69
N HIS A 137 0.25 5.17 -1.82
CA HIS A 137 0.29 5.92 -3.06
C HIS A 137 1.75 6.02 -3.53
N MET A 138 2.23 4.94 -4.17
CA MET A 138 3.66 4.79 -4.50
C MET A 138 4.16 5.83 -5.52
N GLY A 139 3.25 6.43 -6.28
CA GLY A 139 3.56 7.53 -7.20
C GLY A 139 3.86 8.85 -6.49
N ASP A 140 3.36 9.01 -5.26
CA ASP A 140 3.46 10.27 -4.49
C ASP A 140 4.43 10.16 -3.31
N GLY A 141 4.92 8.97 -3.01
CA GLY A 141 5.80 8.71 -1.85
C GLY A 141 5.06 8.60 -0.52
N ASN A 142 3.72 8.53 -0.54
CA ASN A 142 2.87 8.42 0.64
C ASN A 142 2.44 6.97 0.89
N PHE A 143 2.44 6.55 2.14
CA PHE A 143 1.87 5.26 2.54
C PHE A 143 1.33 5.27 3.97
N HIS A 144 0.44 4.32 4.21
CA HIS A 144 -0.24 4.15 5.48
C HIS A 144 0.00 2.73 6.00
N VAL A 145 0.26 2.62 7.29
CA VAL A 145 0.16 1.38 8.04
C VAL A 145 -1.18 1.41 8.78
N ILE A 146 -2.03 0.45 8.47
CA ILE A 146 -3.41 0.40 8.96
C ILE A 146 -3.45 -0.54 10.18
N LEU A 147 -3.31 0.01 11.37
CA LEU A 147 -3.06 -0.71 12.62
C LEU A 147 -4.38 -1.01 13.35
N PRO A 148 -4.89 -2.25 13.33
CA PRO A 148 -6.09 -2.61 14.07
C PRO A 148 -5.78 -2.74 15.57
N PHE A 149 -6.69 -2.26 16.45
CA PHE A 149 -6.56 -2.41 17.88
C PHE A 149 -7.91 -2.49 18.62
N ASP A 150 -7.89 -3.16 19.77
CA ASP A 150 -8.99 -3.12 20.72
C ASP A 150 -8.86 -1.86 21.59
N PRO A 151 -9.83 -0.93 21.58
CA PRO A 151 -9.78 0.28 22.39
C PRO A 151 -9.78 0.02 23.90
N LYS A 152 -10.17 -1.18 24.34
CA LYS A 152 -10.10 -1.61 25.74
C LYS A 152 -8.69 -2.05 26.15
N ASN A 153 -7.83 -2.41 25.19
CA ASN A 153 -6.46 -2.82 25.41
C ASN A 153 -5.49 -1.63 25.32
N LYS A 154 -5.31 -0.95 26.45
CA LYS A 154 -4.42 0.22 26.54
C LYS A 154 -2.97 -0.08 26.14
N GLU A 155 -2.48 -1.30 26.40
CA GLU A 155 -1.11 -1.71 26.06
C GLU A 155 -0.93 -1.86 24.55
N SER A 156 -1.92 -2.42 23.86
CA SER A 156 -1.93 -2.48 22.38
C SER A 156 -1.85 -1.08 21.77
N TYR A 157 -2.64 -0.14 22.30
CA TYR A 157 -2.62 1.24 21.81
C TYR A 157 -1.27 1.94 22.05
N LYS A 158 -0.64 1.71 23.23
CA LYS A 158 0.71 2.26 23.50
C LYS A 158 1.76 1.75 22.49
N LYS A 159 1.73 0.45 22.18
CA LYS A 159 2.64 -0.13 21.17
C LYS A 159 2.46 0.50 19.78
N ILE A 160 1.21 0.70 19.36
CA ILE A 160 0.87 1.37 18.11
C ILE A 160 1.40 2.82 18.09
N ARG A 161 1.21 3.56 19.17
CA ARG A 161 1.74 4.94 19.27
C ARG A 161 3.26 4.96 19.18
N ALA A 162 3.96 4.11 19.92
CA ALA A 162 5.41 4.01 19.90
C ALA A 162 5.94 3.60 18.50
N PHE A 163 5.26 2.67 17.84
CA PHE A 163 5.55 2.32 16.45
C PHE A 163 5.39 3.54 15.52
N ASN A 164 4.27 4.24 15.60
CA ASN A 164 4.02 5.43 14.78
C ASN A 164 5.07 6.52 15.01
N ASP A 165 5.43 6.80 16.27
CA ASP A 165 6.46 7.80 16.61
C ASP A 165 7.83 7.43 16.01
N THR A 166 8.14 6.11 15.94
CA THR A 166 9.36 5.61 15.32
C THR A 166 9.30 5.78 13.79
N LEU A 167 8.17 5.53 13.17
CA LEU A 167 7.96 5.72 11.73
C LEU A 167 8.03 7.21 11.34
N ILE A 168 7.43 8.08 12.14
CA ILE A 168 7.51 9.54 11.98
C ILE A 168 8.97 10.01 11.97
N LYS A 169 9.76 9.60 12.96
CA LYS A 169 11.20 9.95 13.02
C LYS A 169 11.92 9.50 11.77
N LYS A 170 11.71 8.28 11.33
CA LYS A 170 12.32 7.76 10.10
C LYS A 170 11.92 8.56 8.86
N SER A 171 10.65 8.94 8.74
CA SER A 171 10.22 9.74 7.59
C SER A 171 10.91 11.10 7.55
N LEU A 172 11.06 11.77 8.69
CA LEU A 172 11.78 13.05 8.79
C LEU A 172 13.28 12.90 8.48
N GLU A 173 13.93 11.83 8.95
CA GLU A 173 15.33 11.51 8.59
C GLU A 173 15.51 11.30 7.08
N LEU A 174 14.48 10.85 6.39
CA LEU A 174 14.46 10.67 4.95
C LEU A 174 14.02 11.92 4.17
N ASN A 175 13.95 13.08 4.82
CA ASN A 175 13.44 14.35 4.28
C ASN A 175 11.97 14.28 3.85
N GLY A 176 11.18 13.50 4.57
CA GLY A 176 9.74 13.35 4.38
C GLY A 176 8.91 14.20 5.33
N THR A 177 7.62 13.90 5.39
CA THR A 177 6.63 14.56 6.26
C THR A 177 5.92 13.54 7.15
N ILE A 178 5.33 14.04 8.25
CA ILE A 178 4.56 13.23 9.21
C ILE A 178 3.09 13.07 8.82
N THR A 179 2.62 13.86 7.87
CA THR A 179 1.28 13.77 7.29
C THR A 179 1.39 14.01 5.79
N GLY A 180 0.97 13.03 5.00
CA GLY A 180 0.94 13.12 3.54
C GLY A 180 -0.36 13.73 3.04
N GLU A 181 -1.50 13.19 3.47
CA GLU A 181 -2.82 13.58 2.96
C GLU A 181 -3.91 13.76 4.04
N HIS A 182 -3.75 13.19 5.25
CA HIS A 182 -4.81 13.21 6.27
C HIS A 182 -4.87 14.51 7.09
N GLY A 183 -3.77 15.28 7.11
CA GLY A 183 -3.66 16.46 7.98
C GLY A 183 -3.35 16.10 9.43
N VAL A 184 -3.19 17.14 10.27
CA VAL A 184 -2.83 17.06 11.69
C VAL A 184 -4.07 17.37 12.56
N GLY A 185 -5.19 16.79 12.26
CA GLY A 185 -6.44 17.06 12.98
C GLY A 185 -6.47 16.71 14.46
#